data_2d2ac813135c031539cd0efbd3ebcca2
#
_entry.id   2d2ac813135c031539cd0efbd3ebcca2
#
_cell.length_a   1.000
_cell.length_b   1.000
_cell.length_c   1.000
_cell.angle_alpha   90.00
_cell.angle_beta   90.00
_cell.angle_gamma   90.00
#
_symmetry.space_group_name_H-M   'P 1'
#
loop_
_entity.id
_entity.type
_entity.pdbx_description
1 polymer ?
#
loop_
_entity_poly.entity_id
_entity_poly.type
_entity_poly.pdbx_seq_one_letter_code
_entity_poly.pdbx_strand_id
1 'polypeptide(L)'
;MVKILIAEDEEPIANLIRMNLKKAGYACECAYDGQEAADRMEEGHYDLLLLDIMLPKINGYELMEYAKSIQLPVIFITAMDSTENKVKGLKMGAEDYLAKPFEIVELLARVE
;
A
#
# COMPACT_ATOMS: atom_id res chain seq x y z
N MET A 1 9.95 2.20 -15.78
CA MET A 1 8.55 2.38 -15.40
C MET A 1 8.38 2.10 -13.91
N VAL A 2 7.71 2.98 -13.22
CA VAL A 2 7.46 2.78 -11.78
C VAL A 2 6.47 1.64 -11.60
N LYS A 3 6.82 0.70 -10.74
CA LYS A 3 6.02 -0.49 -10.46
C LYS A 3 5.52 -0.44 -9.02
N ILE A 4 4.20 -0.54 -8.85
CA ILE A 4 3.52 -0.39 -7.56
C ILE A 4 2.83 -1.70 -7.19
N LEU A 5 3.06 -2.16 -5.95
CA LEU A 5 2.32 -3.28 -5.38
C LEU A 5 1.18 -2.72 -4.52
N ILE A 6 -0.03 -3.23 -4.74
CA ILE A 6 -1.23 -2.82 -4.01
C ILE A 6 -1.64 -3.99 -3.11
N ALA A 7 -1.46 -3.84 -1.80
CA ALA A 7 -1.83 -4.87 -0.82
C ALA A 7 -3.16 -4.45 -0.18
N GLU A 8 -4.27 -4.99 -0.68
CA GLU A 8 -5.63 -4.64 -0.31
C GLU A 8 -6.54 -5.85 -0.50
N ASP A 9 -7.25 -6.28 0.56
CA ASP A 9 -8.09 -7.47 0.49
C ASP A 9 -9.47 -7.23 -0.15
N GLU A 10 -9.93 -5.99 -0.21
CA GLU A 10 -11.19 -5.66 -0.86
C GLU A 10 -10.96 -5.49 -2.36
N GLU A 11 -11.33 -6.50 -3.15
CA GLU A 11 -11.07 -6.49 -4.59
C GLU A 11 -11.59 -5.27 -5.33
N PRO A 12 -12.81 -4.77 -5.04
CA PRO A 12 -13.29 -3.56 -5.74
C PRO A 12 -12.39 -2.34 -5.50
N ILE A 13 -11.87 -2.19 -4.29
CA ILE A 13 -10.97 -1.08 -3.96
C ILE A 13 -9.61 -1.28 -4.64
N ALA A 14 -9.06 -2.49 -4.57
CA ALA A 14 -7.80 -2.81 -5.22
C ALA A 14 -7.88 -2.56 -6.74
N ASN A 15 -8.97 -2.97 -7.37
CA ASN A 15 -9.17 -2.77 -8.80
C ASN A 15 -9.32 -1.29 -9.16
N LEU A 16 -10.03 -0.53 -8.34
CA LEU A 16 -10.18 0.92 -8.54
C LEU A 16 -8.83 1.62 -8.50
N ILE A 17 -8.01 1.30 -7.51
CA ILE A 17 -6.67 1.86 -7.38
C ILE A 17 -5.83 1.48 -8.59
N ARG A 18 -5.82 0.19 -8.94
CA ARG A 18 -5.02 -0.31 -10.06
C ARG A 18 -5.37 0.37 -11.38
N MET A 19 -6.66 0.49 -11.68
CA MET A 19 -7.12 1.12 -12.92
C MET A 19 -6.64 2.57 -13.03
N ASN A 20 -6.75 3.31 -11.94
CA ASN A 20 -6.38 4.72 -11.96
C ASN A 20 -4.87 4.92 -12.02
N LEU A 21 -4.10 4.08 -11.34
CA LEU A 21 -2.64 4.16 -11.42
C LEU A 21 -2.13 3.77 -12.80
N LYS A 22 -2.74 2.77 -13.44
CA LYS A 22 -2.38 2.39 -14.80
C LYS A 22 -2.64 3.54 -15.77
N LYS A 23 -3.76 4.23 -15.63
CA LYS A 23 -4.07 5.41 -16.45
C LYS A 23 -3.02 6.50 -16.27
N ALA A 24 -2.45 6.62 -15.08
CA ALA A 24 -1.42 7.61 -14.79
C ALA A 24 -0.02 7.18 -15.25
N GLY A 25 0.12 5.98 -15.82
CA GLY A 25 1.38 5.51 -16.38
C GLY A 25 2.19 4.57 -15.50
N TYR A 26 1.62 4.09 -14.37
CA TYR A 26 2.32 3.16 -13.49
C TYR A 26 2.00 1.71 -13.82
N ALA A 27 2.96 0.82 -13.60
CA ALA A 27 2.70 -0.61 -13.62
C ALA A 27 2.23 -1.03 -12.23
N CYS A 28 1.17 -1.84 -12.14
CA CYS A 28 0.55 -2.20 -10.87
C CYS A 28 0.26 -3.68 -10.79
N GLU A 29 0.48 -4.27 -9.60
CA GLU A 29 0.06 -5.62 -9.27
C GLU A 29 -0.67 -5.58 -7.93
N CYS A 30 -1.65 -6.47 -7.75
CA CYS A 30 -2.44 -6.54 -6.53
C CYS A 30 -2.13 -7.81 -5.74
N ALA A 31 -2.10 -7.67 -4.42
CA ALA A 31 -2.06 -8.78 -3.48
C ALA A 31 -3.26 -8.63 -2.54
N TYR A 32 -3.98 -9.71 -2.30
CA TYR A 32 -5.26 -9.65 -1.59
C TYR A 32 -5.18 -10.11 -0.14
N ASP A 33 -4.01 -10.56 0.29
CA ASP A 33 -3.74 -10.86 1.70
C ASP A 33 -2.26 -10.62 1.98
N GLY A 34 -1.90 -10.66 3.27
CA GLY A 34 -0.54 -10.36 3.68
C GLY A 34 0.49 -11.39 3.21
N GLN A 35 0.10 -12.66 3.10
CA GLN A 35 1.02 -13.68 2.63
C GLN A 35 1.34 -13.49 1.13
N GLU A 36 0.32 -13.21 0.33
CA GLU A 36 0.52 -12.92 -1.08
C GLU A 36 1.39 -11.68 -1.28
N ALA A 37 1.15 -10.64 -0.47
CA ALA A 37 1.96 -9.42 -0.52
C ALA A 37 3.42 -9.71 -0.19
N ALA A 38 3.68 -10.48 0.87
CA ALA A 38 5.04 -10.84 1.25
C ALA A 38 5.73 -11.65 0.15
N ASP A 39 5.02 -12.61 -0.44
CA ASP A 39 5.58 -13.44 -1.51
C ASP A 39 5.94 -12.61 -2.73
N ARG A 40 5.08 -11.66 -3.11
CA ARG A 40 5.36 -10.78 -4.25
C ARG A 40 6.52 -9.84 -3.97
N MET A 41 6.62 -9.34 -2.75
CA MET A 41 7.75 -8.48 -2.35
C MET A 41 9.07 -9.22 -2.42
N GLU A 42 9.06 -10.50 -2.07
CA GLU A 42 10.27 -11.35 -2.13
C GLU A 42 10.66 -11.66 -3.57
N GLU A 43 9.69 -11.96 -4.43
CA GLU A 43 9.93 -12.39 -5.81
C GLU A 43 10.20 -11.25 -6.78
N GLY A 44 9.63 -10.07 -6.54
CA GLY A 44 9.66 -8.98 -7.50
C GLY A 44 10.41 -7.76 -6.98
N HIS A 45 10.52 -6.78 -7.86
CA HIS A 45 11.07 -5.47 -7.52
C HIS A 45 9.97 -4.43 -7.70
N TYR A 46 9.62 -3.75 -6.62
CA TYR A 46 8.60 -2.71 -6.63
C TYR A 46 9.23 -1.39 -6.19
N ASP A 47 8.68 -0.29 -6.70
CA ASP A 47 9.14 1.05 -6.34
C ASP A 47 8.32 1.66 -5.23
N LEU A 48 7.11 1.13 -4.99
CA LEU A 48 6.20 1.63 -3.97
C LEU A 48 5.23 0.53 -3.55
N LEU A 49 4.89 0.49 -2.27
CA LEU A 49 3.86 -0.38 -1.72
C LEU A 49 2.72 0.46 -1.19
N LEU A 50 1.50 0.22 -1.69
CA LEU A 50 0.27 0.76 -1.13
C LEU A 50 -0.31 -0.33 -0.24
N LEU A 51 -0.46 -0.06 1.05
CA LEU A 51 -0.65 -1.10 2.04
C LEU A 51 -1.81 -0.80 2.97
N ASP A 52 -2.78 -1.71 3.03
CA ASP A 52 -3.83 -1.67 4.06
C ASP A 52 -3.30 -2.36 5.32
N ILE A 53 -3.51 -1.74 6.47
CA ILE A 53 -3.08 -2.30 7.76
C ILE A 53 -3.88 -3.56 8.08
N MET A 54 -5.18 -3.58 7.75
CA MET A 54 -6.09 -4.66 8.11
C MET A 54 -6.15 -5.77 7.07
N LEU A 55 -5.00 -6.34 6.74
CA LEU A 55 -4.93 -7.46 5.82
C LEU A 55 -5.09 -8.80 6.54
N PRO A 56 -5.74 -9.80 5.91
CA PRO A 56 -5.72 -11.16 6.43
C PRO A 56 -4.32 -11.76 6.42
N LYS A 57 -4.10 -12.74 7.28
CA LYS A 57 -2.87 -13.55 7.40
C LYS A 57 -1.70 -12.79 8.01
N ILE A 58 -1.09 -11.87 7.28
CA ILE A 58 -0.01 -11.03 7.80
C ILE A 58 -0.53 -9.60 7.77
N ASN A 59 -0.56 -8.93 8.94
CA ASN A 59 -1.11 -7.57 9.00
C ASN A 59 -0.15 -6.53 8.40
N GLY A 60 -0.68 -5.34 8.16
CA GLY A 60 0.08 -4.29 7.49
C GLY A 60 1.29 -3.80 8.25
N TYR A 61 1.26 -3.83 9.59
CA TYR A 61 2.43 -3.40 10.37
C TYR A 61 3.60 -4.37 10.19
N GLU A 62 3.34 -5.67 10.14
CA GLU A 62 4.37 -6.67 9.89
C GLU A 62 4.94 -6.52 8.48
N LEU A 63 4.08 -6.27 7.50
CA LEU A 63 4.52 -6.03 6.13
C LEU A 63 5.34 -4.74 6.02
N MET A 64 4.99 -3.72 6.81
CA MET A 64 5.76 -2.48 6.86
C MET A 64 7.19 -2.73 7.35
N GLU A 65 7.36 -3.57 8.38
CA GLU A 65 8.69 -3.92 8.86
C GLU A 65 9.50 -4.63 7.77
N TYR A 66 8.88 -5.54 7.04
CA TYR A 66 9.55 -6.21 5.93
C TYR A 66 9.91 -5.23 4.81
N ALA A 67 8.98 -4.37 4.43
CA ALA A 67 9.23 -3.37 3.39
C ALA A 67 10.40 -2.46 3.76
N LYS A 68 10.46 -2.06 5.03
CA LYS A 68 11.56 -1.25 5.54
C LYS A 68 12.90 -1.96 5.39
N SER A 69 12.93 -3.27 5.66
CA SER A 69 14.17 -4.06 5.57
C SER A 69 14.70 -4.14 4.13
N ILE A 70 13.84 -4.03 3.13
CA ILE A 70 14.24 -4.04 1.72
C ILE A 70 14.21 -2.64 1.08
N GLN A 71 14.05 -1.61 1.91
CA GLN A 71 14.03 -0.20 1.50
C GLN A 71 12.94 0.12 0.49
N LEU A 72 11.77 -0.52 0.63
CA LEU A 72 10.62 -0.27 -0.22
C LEU A 72 9.74 0.81 0.42
N PRO A 73 9.52 1.95 -0.23
CA PRO A 73 8.66 3.00 0.32
C PRO A 73 7.21 2.51 0.44
N VAL A 74 6.53 2.93 1.50
CA VAL A 74 5.17 2.50 1.81
C VAL A 74 4.26 3.71 2.02
N ILE A 75 3.06 3.64 1.42
CA ILE A 75 1.95 4.55 1.76
C ILE A 75 0.84 3.66 2.32
N PHE A 76 0.43 3.92 3.56
CA PHE A 76 -0.71 3.21 4.13
C PHE A 76 -2.02 3.72 3.56
N ILE A 77 -2.91 2.80 3.19
CA ILE A 77 -4.27 3.11 2.76
C ILE A 77 -5.21 2.24 3.60
N THR A 78 -5.90 2.83 4.57
CA THR A 78 -6.63 2.03 5.54
C THR A 78 -7.81 2.78 6.16
N ALA A 79 -8.79 2.01 6.65
CA ALA A 79 -9.89 2.56 7.43
C ALA A 79 -9.48 2.91 8.87
N MET A 80 -8.28 2.54 9.31
CA MET A 80 -7.75 2.89 10.62
C MET A 80 -7.25 4.33 10.60
N ASP A 81 -8.16 5.28 10.75
CA ASP A 81 -7.91 6.68 10.49
C ASP A 81 -7.68 7.56 11.73
N SER A 82 -7.54 6.96 12.92
CA SER A 82 -7.29 7.75 14.13
C SER A 82 -5.91 8.44 14.04
N THR A 83 -5.80 9.58 14.73
CA THR A 83 -4.51 10.29 14.80
C THR A 83 -3.42 9.39 15.35
N GLU A 84 -3.74 8.57 16.36
CA GLU A 84 -2.80 7.63 16.95
C GLU A 84 -2.26 6.63 15.94
N ASN A 85 -3.13 6.05 15.11
CA ASN A 85 -2.72 5.11 14.06
C ASN A 85 -1.88 5.79 12.99
N LYS A 86 -2.24 7.01 12.62
CA LYS A 86 -1.46 7.78 11.63
C LYS A 86 -0.05 8.06 12.14
N VAL A 87 0.05 8.49 13.39
CA VAL A 87 1.35 8.77 14.00
C VAL A 87 2.19 7.50 14.06
N LYS A 88 1.58 6.37 14.44
CA LYS A 88 2.28 5.09 14.50
C LYS A 88 2.83 4.70 13.13
N GLY A 89 2.01 4.78 12.09
CA GLY A 89 2.43 4.43 10.74
C GLY A 89 3.58 5.31 10.24
N LEU A 90 3.48 6.62 10.45
CA LEU A 90 4.53 7.54 10.03
C LEU A 90 5.82 7.34 10.83
N LYS A 91 5.73 7.06 12.12
CA LYS A 91 6.91 6.76 12.95
C LYS A 91 7.60 5.47 12.54
N MET A 92 6.88 4.51 11.98
CA MET A 92 7.47 3.29 11.43
C MET A 92 8.24 3.53 10.14
N GLY A 93 8.13 4.71 9.57
CA GLY A 93 8.86 5.07 8.35
C GLY A 93 8.05 5.10 7.08
N ALA A 94 6.70 5.03 7.18
CA ALA A 94 5.85 5.17 6.00
C ALA A 94 6.01 6.57 5.40
N GLU A 95 5.98 6.64 4.07
CA GLU A 95 6.05 7.91 3.36
C GLU A 95 4.80 8.74 3.56
N ASP A 96 3.64 8.08 3.67
CA ASP A 96 2.38 8.77 3.85
C ASP A 96 1.33 7.83 4.42
N TYR A 97 0.16 8.39 4.76
CA TYR A 97 -0.95 7.66 5.37
C TYR A 97 -2.25 8.23 4.81
N LEU A 98 -3.00 7.40 4.09
CA LEU A 98 -4.24 7.81 3.44
C LEU A 98 -5.42 7.05 4.04
N ALA A 99 -6.36 7.78 4.65
CA ALA A 99 -7.53 7.17 5.29
C ALA A 99 -8.63 6.86 4.28
N LYS A 100 -9.29 5.73 4.45
CA LYS A 100 -10.49 5.36 3.68
C LYS A 100 -11.73 6.02 4.32
N PRO A 101 -12.72 6.45 3.53
CA PRO A 101 -12.70 6.56 2.07
C PRO A 101 -11.79 7.70 1.60
N PHE A 102 -11.17 7.54 0.46
CA PHE A 102 -10.28 8.55 -0.10
C PHE A 102 -10.70 8.92 -1.51
N GLU A 103 -10.26 10.10 -1.95
CA GLU A 103 -10.47 10.54 -3.33
C GLU A 103 -9.32 10.02 -4.21
N ILE A 104 -9.63 9.58 -5.41
CA ILE A 104 -8.59 9.13 -6.35
C ILE A 104 -7.57 10.23 -6.63
N VAL A 105 -8.02 11.47 -6.73
CA VAL A 105 -7.12 12.62 -6.93
C VAL A 105 -6.12 12.73 -5.79
N GLU A 106 -6.56 12.50 -4.56
CA GLU A 106 -5.69 12.52 -3.39
C GLU A 106 -4.65 11.40 -3.45
N LEU A 107 -5.10 10.18 -3.80
CA LEU A 107 -4.19 9.05 -3.94
C LEU A 107 -3.10 9.33 -4.99
N LEU A 108 -3.50 9.83 -6.15
CA LEU A 108 -2.55 10.12 -7.22
C LEU A 108 -1.54 11.18 -6.81
N ALA A 109 -1.99 12.20 -6.06
CA ALA A 109 -1.11 13.25 -5.56
C ALA A 109 -0.07 12.69 -4.58
N ARG A 110 -0.48 11.75 -3.72
CA ARG A 110 0.43 11.14 -2.73
C ARG A 110 1.46 10.22 -3.39
N VAL A 111 1.05 9.53 -4.45
CA VAL A 111 1.95 8.60 -5.17
C VAL A 111 3.04 9.36 -5.92
N GLU A 112 2.70 10.51 -6.42
CA GLU A 112 3.69 11.37 -7.09
C GLU A 112 4.69 11.93 -6.09
#